data_5e98d8866f94ed7d66118f83c78e5ab3
#
_entry.id   5e98d8866f94ed7d66118f83c78e5ab3
#
_cell.length_a   1.000
_cell.length_b   1.000
_cell.length_c   1.000
_cell.angle_alpha   90.00
_cell.angle_beta   90.00
_cell.angle_gamma   90.00
#
_symmetry.space_group_name_H-M   'P 1'
#
loop_
_entity.id
_entity.type
_entity.pdbx_description
1 polymer ?
#
loop_
_entity_poly.entity_id
_entity_poly.type
_entity_poly.pdbx_seq_one_letter_code
_entity_poly.pdbx_strand_id
1 'polypeptide(L)'
;GFYYKPRIDKKLLSLHGEGLMALSGCVHSELARLILNGQLDEALKTASWYKETFPDYYLEIQRHPIPELKPVNQELISLSERLAIPLVATNDVHYINKEDAPLHELLLCIQTNSSIYDEKRLRMAGDFFYLKSPEEMESEFRDLPQAIENTQRIAEMCQLELDFTKVHLPKVSLPQGRTADDFLTELCWQGLEKRYSKPSEEIKKRLAYELDVIQKTNFADYFLVVWDIISFAKNQGIYFGVRGSAAASLALYCLGITDIDPLTYNLVFERFLNIERREMPDIDLDFQDDRRDEVLTYVNQKYGTDHVAQIITFGTLGARAALRDTGRALGMPYAQVDHVARLIPSELTITLDKALEQSKELYDIYCQDEAVHNLLDSAKKLEGGIRHYSTHAAGVVISHAPLTEYVPLQPASKNAHHAVMTQYHMENIARLGLLKLDFLGLANLTILAKT
;
A
#
# COMPACT_ATOMS: atom_id res chain seq x y z
N GLY A 1 -18.35 0.84 6.21
CA GLY A 1 -17.84 1.41 7.36
C GLY A 1 -16.62 2.32 7.28
N PHE A 2 -16.52 3.22 6.26
CA PHE A 2 -15.41 4.18 6.21
C PHE A 2 -15.96 5.61 6.35
N TYR A 3 -15.59 6.30 7.45
CA TYR A 3 -15.87 7.71 7.68
C TYR A 3 -14.66 8.35 8.35
N TYR A 4 -13.83 9.05 7.58
CA TYR A 4 -12.48 9.54 7.92
C TYR A 4 -11.48 8.42 8.31
N LYS A 5 -11.94 7.39 9.00
CA LYS A 5 -11.20 6.19 9.41
C LYS A 5 -12.06 4.95 9.17
N PRO A 6 -11.46 3.77 8.97
CA PRO A 6 -12.19 2.51 8.93
C PRO A 6 -12.96 2.32 10.24
N ARG A 7 -14.23 1.91 10.16
CA ARG A 7 -15.08 1.62 11.30
C ARG A 7 -15.89 0.37 11.02
N ILE A 8 -16.01 -0.46 12.01
CA ILE A 8 -16.77 -1.70 11.96
C ILE A 8 -17.72 -1.76 13.16
N ASP A 9 -18.93 -2.24 12.97
CA ASP A 9 -19.85 -2.56 14.03
C ASP A 9 -19.83 -4.04 14.41
N LYS A 10 -20.46 -4.40 15.51
CA LYS A 10 -20.51 -5.79 16.00
C LYS A 10 -21.19 -6.74 15.00
N LYS A 11 -22.17 -6.27 14.24
CA LYS A 11 -22.85 -7.07 13.21
C LYS A 11 -21.89 -7.44 12.09
N LEU A 12 -21.16 -6.49 11.56
CA LEU A 12 -20.18 -6.74 10.50
C LEU A 12 -19.01 -7.60 11.03
N LEU A 13 -18.59 -7.34 12.28
CA LEU A 13 -17.52 -8.10 12.91
C LEU A 13 -17.88 -9.58 13.08
N SER A 14 -19.13 -9.89 13.51
CA SER A 14 -19.59 -11.28 13.63
C SER A 14 -19.72 -12.02 12.29
N LEU A 15 -19.98 -11.29 11.19
CA LEU A 15 -20.04 -11.89 9.84
C LEU A 15 -18.67 -12.24 9.26
N HIS A 16 -17.60 -11.59 9.75
CA HIS A 16 -16.22 -11.75 9.24
C HIS A 16 -15.23 -12.16 10.33
N GLY A 17 -15.72 -12.73 11.43
CA GLY A 17 -14.88 -13.15 12.57
C GLY A 17 -14.24 -14.53 12.39
N GLU A 18 -14.68 -15.34 11.43
CA GLU A 18 -14.16 -16.68 11.20
C GLU A 18 -12.67 -16.65 10.83
N GLY A 19 -11.87 -17.50 11.49
CA GLY A 19 -10.41 -17.54 11.31
C GLY A 19 -9.64 -16.39 11.95
N LEU A 20 -10.32 -15.49 12.66
CA LEU A 20 -9.69 -14.39 13.38
C LEU A 20 -9.53 -14.72 14.87
N MET A 21 -8.42 -14.31 15.41
CA MET A 21 -8.13 -14.25 16.85
C MET A 21 -8.31 -12.80 17.31
N ALA A 22 -8.94 -12.58 18.47
CA ALA A 22 -9.22 -11.23 18.94
C ALA A 22 -8.64 -10.98 20.34
N LEU A 23 -8.13 -9.76 20.54
CA LEU A 23 -7.63 -9.24 21.79
C LEU A 23 -8.51 -8.08 22.25
N SER A 24 -8.70 -7.91 23.57
CA SER A 24 -9.59 -6.86 24.09
C SER A 24 -9.09 -5.43 23.88
N GLY A 25 -7.82 -5.25 23.48
CA GLY A 25 -7.22 -3.96 23.16
C GLY A 25 -6.76 -3.16 24.37
N CYS A 26 -6.19 -1.99 24.14
CA CYS A 26 -5.59 -1.11 25.15
C CYS A 26 -6.64 -0.34 25.99
N VAL A 27 -6.20 0.58 26.81
CA VAL A 27 -7.02 1.45 27.68
C VAL A 27 -8.12 2.24 26.94
N HIS A 28 -7.98 2.43 25.64
CA HIS A 28 -8.97 3.11 24.80
C HIS A 28 -10.01 2.17 24.15
N SER A 29 -9.93 0.86 24.43
CA SER A 29 -10.88 -0.13 23.89
C SER A 29 -12.31 0.05 24.44
N GLU A 30 -13.28 -0.59 23.79
CA GLU A 30 -14.67 -0.60 24.27
C GLU A 30 -14.76 -1.14 25.69
N LEU A 31 -14.11 -2.26 25.96
CA LEU A 31 -14.16 -2.93 27.26
C LEU A 31 -13.52 -2.09 28.36
N ALA A 32 -12.32 -1.54 28.09
CA ALA A 32 -11.65 -0.67 29.05
C ALA A 32 -12.46 0.59 29.38
N ARG A 33 -13.09 1.20 28.39
CA ARG A 33 -13.97 2.37 28.61
C ARG A 33 -15.20 2.07 29.46
N LEU A 34 -15.83 0.91 29.26
CA LEU A 34 -16.95 0.47 30.10
C LEU A 34 -16.52 0.30 31.55
N ILE A 35 -15.36 -0.31 31.79
CA ILE A 35 -14.78 -0.50 33.13
C ILE A 35 -14.49 0.86 33.79
N LEU A 36 -13.81 1.75 33.08
CA LEU A 36 -13.45 3.09 33.59
C LEU A 36 -14.69 3.95 33.94
N ASN A 37 -15.80 3.75 33.19
CA ASN A 37 -17.06 4.42 33.43
C ASN A 37 -17.92 3.74 34.53
N GLY A 38 -17.42 2.67 35.15
CA GLY A 38 -18.15 1.92 36.18
C GLY A 38 -19.31 1.06 35.65
N GLN A 39 -19.38 0.84 34.36
CA GLN A 39 -20.44 0.06 33.68
C GLN A 39 -20.11 -1.43 33.65
N LEU A 40 -19.88 -2.05 34.80
CA LEU A 40 -19.34 -3.40 34.93
C LEU A 40 -20.27 -4.49 34.35
N ASP A 41 -21.59 -4.33 34.45
CA ASP A 41 -22.53 -5.28 33.84
C ASP A 41 -22.48 -5.25 32.31
N GLU A 42 -22.31 -4.07 31.73
CA GLU A 42 -22.13 -3.94 30.28
C GLU A 42 -20.76 -4.43 29.83
N ALA A 43 -19.72 -4.26 30.64
CA ALA A 43 -18.40 -4.84 30.40
C ALA A 43 -18.47 -6.38 30.36
N LEU A 44 -19.18 -6.99 31.31
CA LEU A 44 -19.39 -8.44 31.34
C LEU A 44 -20.13 -8.94 30.07
N LYS A 45 -21.24 -8.28 29.70
CA LYS A 45 -21.97 -8.62 28.47
C LYS A 45 -21.12 -8.46 27.21
N THR A 46 -20.34 -7.40 27.15
CA THR A 46 -19.46 -7.13 26.03
C THR A 46 -18.35 -8.19 25.91
N ALA A 47 -17.70 -8.55 27.02
CA ALA A 47 -16.69 -9.62 27.04
C ALA A 47 -17.29 -10.99 26.65
N SER A 48 -18.50 -11.31 27.13
CA SER A 48 -19.22 -12.52 26.75
C SER A 48 -19.52 -12.56 25.26
N TRP A 49 -19.98 -11.44 24.70
CA TRP A 49 -20.25 -11.33 23.28
C TRP A 49 -18.99 -11.56 22.42
N TYR A 50 -17.84 -10.98 22.81
CA TYR A 50 -16.56 -11.21 22.10
C TYR A 50 -16.13 -12.67 22.19
N LYS A 51 -16.27 -13.30 23.38
CA LYS A 51 -15.96 -14.72 23.56
C LYS A 51 -16.83 -15.64 22.69
N GLU A 52 -18.12 -15.32 22.56
CA GLU A 52 -19.05 -16.08 21.71
C GLU A 52 -18.77 -15.87 20.20
N THR A 53 -18.31 -14.69 19.82
CA THR A 53 -18.04 -14.32 18.44
C THR A 53 -16.69 -14.86 17.96
N PHE A 54 -15.68 -14.86 18.83
CA PHE A 54 -14.32 -15.30 18.51
C PHE A 54 -13.95 -16.50 19.38
N PRO A 55 -13.75 -17.69 18.80
CA PRO A 55 -13.30 -18.88 19.55
C PRO A 55 -12.00 -18.63 20.32
N ASP A 56 -11.10 -17.84 19.72
CA ASP A 56 -9.81 -17.44 20.30
C ASP A 56 -9.84 -15.96 20.67
N TYR A 57 -10.52 -15.65 21.80
CA TYR A 57 -10.59 -14.31 22.38
C TYR A 57 -9.74 -14.24 23.66
N TYR A 58 -8.92 -13.20 23.79
CA TYR A 58 -8.04 -12.96 24.92
C TYR A 58 -8.30 -11.58 25.54
N LEU A 59 -8.27 -11.50 26.88
CA LEU A 59 -8.25 -10.22 27.59
C LEU A 59 -6.81 -9.73 27.70
N GLU A 60 -6.57 -8.54 27.18
CA GLU A 60 -5.25 -7.93 27.03
C GLU A 60 -4.88 -7.14 28.28
N ILE A 61 -3.76 -7.48 28.92
CA ILE A 61 -3.23 -6.83 30.10
C ILE A 61 -1.96 -6.06 29.73
N GLN A 62 -1.92 -4.77 30.09
CA GLN A 62 -0.78 -3.88 29.89
C GLN A 62 -0.32 -3.30 31.23
N ARG A 63 1.01 -3.19 31.44
CA ARG A 63 1.57 -2.70 32.69
C ARG A 63 2.41 -1.44 32.54
N HIS A 64 1.78 -0.40 32.00
CA HIS A 64 2.38 0.93 31.98
C HIS A 64 2.03 1.69 33.28
N PRO A 65 2.85 2.66 33.69
CA PRO A 65 2.58 3.52 34.84
C PRO A 65 1.49 4.58 34.51
N ILE A 66 0.37 4.12 33.96
CA ILE A 66 -0.82 4.91 33.61
C ILE A 66 -1.89 4.60 34.68
N PRO A 67 -2.42 5.64 35.37
CA PRO A 67 -3.38 5.43 36.47
C PRO A 67 -4.61 4.61 36.06
N GLU A 68 -5.11 4.80 34.86
CA GLU A 68 -6.28 4.14 34.30
C GLU A 68 -6.11 2.63 34.13
N LEU A 69 -4.89 2.15 33.90
CA LEU A 69 -4.63 0.72 33.68
C LEU A 69 -4.82 -0.13 34.92
N LYS A 70 -4.58 0.42 36.14
CA LYS A 70 -4.72 -0.35 37.35
C LYS A 70 -6.16 -0.86 37.56
N PRO A 71 -7.22 -0.03 37.59
CA PRO A 71 -8.60 -0.50 37.71
C PRO A 71 -9.04 -1.36 36.51
N VAL A 72 -8.59 -1.05 35.30
CA VAL A 72 -8.90 -1.85 34.10
C VAL A 72 -8.33 -3.26 34.26
N ASN A 73 -7.05 -3.41 34.59
CA ASN A 73 -6.41 -4.72 34.76
C ASN A 73 -7.07 -5.56 35.84
N GLN A 74 -7.43 -4.94 36.98
CA GLN A 74 -8.10 -5.63 38.08
C GLN A 74 -9.44 -6.24 37.62
N GLU A 75 -10.24 -5.47 36.89
CA GLU A 75 -11.52 -5.96 36.38
C GLU A 75 -11.35 -6.97 35.26
N LEU A 76 -10.36 -6.79 34.35
CA LEU A 76 -10.05 -7.77 33.33
C LEU A 76 -9.63 -9.13 33.90
N ILE A 77 -8.87 -9.16 34.98
CA ILE A 77 -8.53 -10.40 35.72
C ILE A 77 -9.80 -11.04 36.30
N SER A 78 -10.68 -10.26 36.91
CA SER A 78 -11.97 -10.75 37.43
C SER A 78 -12.85 -11.32 36.32
N LEU A 79 -12.95 -10.63 35.17
CA LEU A 79 -13.68 -11.11 34.00
C LEU A 79 -13.07 -12.38 33.39
N SER A 80 -11.75 -12.50 33.40
CA SER A 80 -11.03 -13.70 32.94
C SER A 80 -11.45 -14.92 33.76
N GLU A 81 -11.47 -14.80 35.08
CA GLU A 81 -11.89 -15.89 36.00
C GLU A 81 -13.39 -16.23 35.81
N ARG A 82 -14.26 -15.22 35.78
CA ARG A 82 -15.72 -15.40 35.69
C ARG A 82 -16.17 -15.99 34.36
N LEU A 83 -15.53 -15.59 33.28
CA LEU A 83 -15.91 -16.00 31.91
C LEU A 83 -14.99 -17.09 31.33
N ALA A 84 -13.96 -17.53 32.05
CA ALA A 84 -12.92 -18.42 31.55
C ALA A 84 -12.36 -17.93 30.19
N ILE A 85 -11.98 -16.64 30.12
CA ILE A 85 -11.30 -16.04 28.97
C ILE A 85 -9.81 -15.90 29.33
N PRO A 86 -8.87 -16.43 28.52
CA PRO A 86 -7.45 -16.32 28.82
C PRO A 86 -6.95 -14.88 28.78
N LEU A 87 -5.95 -14.57 29.62
CA LEU A 87 -5.22 -13.30 29.62
C LEU A 87 -4.05 -13.37 28.64
N VAL A 88 -3.69 -12.23 28.05
CA VAL A 88 -2.45 -12.06 27.27
C VAL A 88 -1.74 -10.78 27.64
N ALA A 89 -0.42 -10.84 27.83
CA ALA A 89 0.42 -9.68 28.13
C ALA A 89 0.87 -8.98 26.86
N THR A 90 0.68 -7.66 26.80
CA THR A 90 1.19 -6.82 25.70
C THR A 90 1.85 -5.55 26.23
N ASN A 91 2.57 -4.82 25.37
CA ASN A 91 3.27 -3.60 25.74
C ASN A 91 2.86 -2.36 24.94
N ASP A 92 1.81 -2.40 24.12
CA ASP A 92 1.35 -1.26 23.31
C ASP A 92 2.50 -0.55 22.57
N VAL A 93 3.34 -1.33 21.87
CA VAL A 93 4.60 -0.88 21.27
C VAL A 93 4.36 0.17 20.19
N HIS A 94 5.01 1.33 20.32
CA HIS A 94 4.97 2.44 19.37
C HIS A 94 6.34 2.76 18.73
N TYR A 95 7.43 2.32 19.36
CA TYR A 95 8.81 2.47 18.88
C TYR A 95 9.68 1.31 19.36
N ILE A 96 10.85 1.14 18.75
CA ILE A 96 11.71 -0.04 19.00
C ILE A 96 12.52 0.13 20.28
N ASN A 97 13.31 1.20 20.38
CA ASN A 97 14.19 1.42 21.52
C ASN A 97 13.61 2.47 22.46
N LYS A 98 13.91 2.37 23.75
CA LYS A 98 13.44 3.32 24.75
C LYS A 98 13.89 4.75 24.44
N GLU A 99 15.08 4.90 23.88
CA GLU A 99 15.69 6.18 23.50
C GLU A 99 14.99 6.85 22.31
N ASP A 100 14.10 6.13 21.59
CA ASP A 100 13.33 6.66 20.47
C ASP A 100 12.07 7.43 20.91
N ALA A 101 11.75 7.44 22.21
CA ALA A 101 10.58 8.15 22.73
C ALA A 101 10.53 9.65 22.33
N PRO A 102 11.62 10.46 22.44
CA PRO A 102 11.62 11.84 21.99
C PRO A 102 11.41 11.98 20.46
N LEU A 103 11.92 11.03 19.69
CA LEU A 103 11.74 10.98 18.25
C LEU A 103 10.28 10.72 17.86
N HIS A 104 9.63 9.79 18.55
CA HIS A 104 8.21 9.51 18.40
C HIS A 104 7.35 10.74 18.74
N GLU A 105 7.71 11.50 19.77
CA GLU A 105 7.06 12.77 20.11
C GLU A 105 7.15 13.80 18.96
N LEU A 106 8.33 13.92 18.31
CA LEU A 106 8.49 14.77 17.14
C LEU A 106 7.64 14.29 15.97
N LEU A 107 7.55 12.98 15.75
CA LEU A 107 6.70 12.39 14.71
C LEU A 107 5.22 12.73 14.93
N LEU A 108 4.73 12.65 16.18
CA LEU A 108 3.37 13.07 16.53
C LEU A 108 3.15 14.56 16.27
N CYS A 109 4.14 15.41 16.59
CA CYS A 109 4.08 16.85 16.29
C CYS A 109 4.04 17.11 14.77
N ILE A 110 4.81 16.37 13.98
CA ILE A 110 4.78 16.48 12.51
C ILE A 110 3.41 16.09 11.98
N GLN A 111 2.86 14.97 12.44
CA GLN A 111 1.57 14.43 11.99
C GLN A 111 0.39 15.34 12.36
N THR A 112 0.42 15.95 13.54
CA THR A 112 -0.65 16.83 14.05
C THR A 112 -0.44 18.31 13.72
N ASN A 113 0.64 18.64 13.01
CA ASN A 113 1.04 20.00 12.68
C ASN A 113 1.21 20.90 13.90
N SER A 114 1.76 20.38 14.99
CA SER A 114 2.05 21.05 16.26
C SER A 114 3.56 21.15 16.50
N SER A 115 3.97 21.80 17.59
CA SER A 115 5.34 21.85 18.08
C SER A 115 5.44 21.22 19.48
N ILE A 116 6.66 20.83 19.89
CA ILE A 116 6.89 20.27 21.23
C ILE A 116 6.53 21.25 22.37
N TYR A 117 6.44 22.55 22.08
CA TYR A 117 6.09 23.60 23.04
C TYR A 117 4.57 23.82 23.17
N ASP A 118 3.75 23.21 22.29
CA ASP A 118 2.30 23.35 22.34
C ASP A 118 1.73 22.54 23.53
N GLU A 119 1.12 23.21 24.47
CA GLU A 119 0.59 22.57 25.69
C GLU A 119 -0.51 21.54 25.39
N LYS A 120 -1.33 21.79 24.37
CA LYS A 120 -2.49 20.94 23.97
C LYS A 120 -2.16 19.91 22.91
N ARG A 121 -0.88 19.70 22.55
CA ARG A 121 -0.49 18.72 21.56
C ARG A 121 -0.80 17.29 22.00
N LEU A 122 -0.97 16.40 21.05
CA LEU A 122 -0.97 14.97 21.31
C LEU A 122 0.43 14.53 21.77
N ARG A 123 0.50 13.81 22.90
CA ARG A 123 1.75 13.27 23.45
C ARG A 123 1.49 11.95 24.13
N MET A 124 2.50 11.09 24.16
CA MET A 124 2.47 9.86 24.94
C MET A 124 2.62 10.14 26.44
N ALA A 125 2.10 9.22 27.26
CA ALA A 125 2.15 9.36 28.70
C ALA A 125 3.54 9.14 29.33
N GLY A 126 4.53 8.69 28.53
CA GLY A 126 5.91 8.43 29.00
C GLY A 126 6.75 7.72 27.93
N ASP A 127 7.88 7.16 28.33
CA ASP A 127 8.90 6.53 27.50
C ASP A 127 8.87 4.98 27.51
N PHE A 128 7.75 4.40 27.90
CA PHE A 128 7.63 2.95 28.15
C PHE A 128 6.93 2.16 27.04
N PHE A 129 6.64 2.78 25.90
CA PHE A 129 5.99 2.16 24.74
C PHE A 129 6.98 1.56 23.74
N TYR A 130 8.15 1.15 24.20
CA TYR A 130 9.18 0.51 23.38
C TYR A 130 9.01 -1.01 23.33
N LEU A 131 9.69 -1.67 22.39
CA LEU A 131 9.71 -3.12 22.30
C LEU A 131 10.57 -3.70 23.43
N LYS A 132 9.92 -4.09 24.53
CA LYS A 132 10.58 -4.69 25.67
C LYS A 132 11.15 -6.07 25.35
N SER A 133 12.25 -6.44 26.02
CA SER A 133 12.79 -7.79 25.93
C SER A 133 11.86 -8.82 26.58
N PRO A 134 11.99 -10.12 26.24
CA PRO A 134 11.26 -11.19 26.94
C PRO A 134 11.48 -11.15 28.44
N GLU A 135 12.69 -10.91 28.91
CA GLU A 135 13.05 -10.88 30.34
C GLU A 135 12.40 -9.69 31.07
N GLU A 136 12.29 -8.53 30.40
CA GLU A 136 11.57 -7.37 30.93
C GLU A 136 10.08 -7.69 31.07
N MET A 137 9.48 -8.28 30.04
CA MET A 137 8.07 -8.68 30.06
C MET A 137 7.80 -9.74 31.13
N GLU A 138 8.61 -10.79 31.25
CA GLU A 138 8.49 -11.81 32.28
C GLU A 138 8.63 -11.21 33.70
N SER A 139 9.54 -10.26 33.86
CA SER A 139 9.72 -9.56 35.15
C SER A 139 8.50 -8.73 35.56
N GLU A 140 7.86 -8.06 34.60
CA GLU A 140 6.67 -7.24 34.81
C GLU A 140 5.42 -8.08 35.11
N PHE A 141 5.32 -9.27 34.54
CA PHE A 141 4.15 -10.15 34.63
C PHE A 141 4.39 -11.39 35.50
N ARG A 142 5.35 -11.35 36.46
CA ARG A 142 5.69 -12.49 37.36
C ARG A 142 4.50 -13.10 38.05
N ASP A 143 3.51 -12.29 38.40
CA ASP A 143 2.28 -12.71 39.08
C ASP A 143 1.21 -13.25 38.12
N LEU A 144 1.42 -13.13 36.81
CA LEU A 144 0.53 -13.60 35.74
C LEU A 144 1.32 -14.35 34.65
N PRO A 145 2.09 -15.41 34.98
CA PRO A 145 2.96 -16.08 34.00
C PRO A 145 2.19 -16.64 32.79
N GLN A 146 0.95 -17.08 33.00
CA GLN A 146 0.09 -17.58 31.93
C GLN A 146 -0.21 -16.51 30.86
N ALA A 147 -0.23 -15.21 31.21
CA ALA A 147 -0.43 -14.14 30.24
C ALA A 147 0.78 -14.01 29.28
N ILE A 148 1.99 -14.32 29.76
CA ILE A 148 3.21 -14.40 28.93
C ILE A 148 3.20 -15.67 28.07
N GLU A 149 2.90 -16.84 28.65
CA GLU A 149 2.81 -18.13 27.91
C GLU A 149 1.80 -18.04 26.76
N ASN A 150 0.70 -17.33 26.95
CA ASN A 150 -0.31 -17.13 25.91
C ASN A 150 0.19 -16.29 24.73
N THR A 151 1.23 -15.45 24.88
CA THR A 151 1.84 -14.74 23.73
C THR A 151 2.48 -15.74 22.76
N GLN A 152 3.20 -16.72 23.29
CA GLN A 152 3.80 -17.78 22.49
C GLN A 152 2.72 -18.66 21.85
N ARG A 153 1.69 -19.05 22.62
CA ARG A 153 0.57 -19.85 22.10
C ARG A 153 -0.13 -19.15 20.94
N ILE A 154 -0.38 -17.84 21.04
CA ILE A 154 -0.97 -17.05 19.95
C ILE A 154 -0.07 -17.08 18.71
N ALA A 155 1.24 -16.92 18.88
CA ALA A 155 2.19 -16.97 17.77
C ALA A 155 2.20 -18.35 17.08
N GLU A 156 2.15 -19.43 17.84
CA GLU A 156 2.10 -20.81 17.35
C GLU A 156 0.78 -21.14 16.62
N MET A 157 -0.33 -20.50 17.01
CA MET A 157 -1.64 -20.67 16.36
C MET A 157 -1.72 -19.90 15.05
N CYS A 158 -0.92 -18.85 14.84
CA CYS A 158 -0.90 -18.05 13.61
C CYS A 158 -0.09 -18.77 12.52
N GLN A 159 -0.78 -19.54 11.66
CA GLN A 159 -0.18 -20.35 10.58
C GLN A 159 -0.64 -19.81 9.21
N LEU A 160 -0.34 -18.55 8.92
CA LEU A 160 -0.67 -17.94 7.64
C LEU A 160 0.52 -18.00 6.69
N GLU A 161 0.34 -18.65 5.54
CA GLU A 161 1.29 -18.63 4.43
C GLU A 161 0.74 -17.78 3.27
N LEU A 162 1.51 -16.79 2.83
CA LEU A 162 1.19 -15.99 1.66
C LEU A 162 1.90 -16.59 0.45
N ASP A 163 1.12 -17.01 -0.55
CA ASP A 163 1.65 -17.55 -1.80
C ASP A 163 1.92 -16.42 -2.80
N PHE A 164 3.19 -16.04 -2.92
CA PHE A 164 3.64 -15.02 -3.86
C PHE A 164 3.97 -15.55 -5.26
N THR A 165 3.70 -16.82 -5.54
CA THR A 165 3.98 -17.42 -6.86
C THR A 165 2.79 -17.36 -7.80
N LYS A 166 1.58 -17.11 -7.28
CA LYS A 166 0.35 -17.03 -8.06
C LYS A 166 0.22 -15.70 -8.77
N VAL A 167 -0.30 -15.75 -9.99
CA VAL A 167 -0.66 -14.58 -10.79
C VAL A 167 -2.18 -14.53 -10.92
N HIS A 168 -2.78 -13.38 -10.61
CA HIS A 168 -4.23 -13.17 -10.55
C HIS A 168 -4.69 -12.25 -11.68
N LEU A 169 -4.64 -12.76 -12.93
CA LEU A 169 -5.07 -12.01 -14.10
C LEU A 169 -6.60 -11.92 -14.18
N PRO A 170 -7.15 -10.75 -14.50
CA PRO A 170 -8.56 -10.64 -14.86
C PRO A 170 -8.84 -11.44 -16.13
N LYS A 171 -10.08 -11.91 -16.27
CA LYS A 171 -10.52 -12.65 -17.46
C LYS A 171 -11.41 -11.78 -18.34
N VAL A 172 -11.16 -11.85 -19.65
CA VAL A 172 -12.04 -11.23 -20.65
C VAL A 172 -13.20 -12.19 -20.96
N SER A 173 -14.39 -11.65 -21.19
CA SER A 173 -15.52 -12.45 -21.69
C SER A 173 -15.20 -12.93 -23.09
N LEU A 174 -15.01 -14.23 -23.25
CA LEU A 174 -14.66 -14.88 -24.51
C LEU A 174 -15.92 -15.39 -25.24
N PRO A 175 -15.89 -15.51 -26.58
CA PRO A 175 -16.92 -16.24 -27.33
C PRO A 175 -17.02 -17.69 -26.84
N GLN A 176 -18.23 -18.28 -26.92
CA GLN A 176 -18.48 -19.65 -26.42
C GLN A 176 -17.51 -20.66 -27.04
N GLY A 177 -16.89 -21.48 -26.20
CA GLY A 177 -16.02 -22.59 -26.58
C GLY A 177 -14.60 -22.19 -26.97
N ARG A 178 -14.20 -20.93 -26.74
CA ARG A 178 -12.84 -20.45 -27.03
C ARG A 178 -11.99 -20.31 -25.79
N THR A 179 -10.69 -20.62 -25.90
CA THR A 179 -9.69 -20.25 -24.89
C THR A 179 -9.15 -18.84 -25.15
N ALA A 180 -8.49 -18.22 -24.15
CA ALA A 180 -7.83 -16.93 -24.32
C ALA A 180 -6.72 -17.01 -25.37
N ASP A 181 -5.95 -18.09 -25.39
CA ASP A 181 -4.88 -18.33 -26.36
C ASP A 181 -5.42 -18.43 -27.80
N ASP A 182 -6.50 -19.19 -28.02
CA ASP A 182 -7.11 -19.33 -29.33
C ASP A 182 -7.65 -18.00 -29.84
N PHE A 183 -8.33 -17.25 -28.98
CA PHE A 183 -8.93 -15.97 -29.34
C PHE A 183 -7.86 -14.90 -29.61
N LEU A 184 -6.84 -14.83 -28.79
CA LEU A 184 -5.69 -13.94 -29.02
C LEU A 184 -4.99 -14.26 -30.33
N THR A 185 -4.74 -15.54 -30.58
CA THR A 185 -4.10 -16.03 -31.80
C THR A 185 -4.90 -15.61 -33.04
N GLU A 186 -6.21 -15.84 -33.05
CA GLU A 186 -7.08 -15.41 -34.15
C GLU A 186 -7.02 -13.89 -34.38
N LEU A 187 -7.15 -13.09 -33.33
CA LEU A 187 -7.07 -11.62 -33.44
C LEU A 187 -5.72 -11.16 -34.00
N CYS A 188 -4.63 -11.77 -33.58
CA CYS A 188 -3.28 -11.42 -34.04
C CYS A 188 -3.10 -11.77 -35.54
N TRP A 189 -3.56 -12.94 -36.01
CA TRP A 189 -3.48 -13.31 -37.40
C TRP A 189 -4.37 -12.43 -38.28
N GLN A 190 -5.59 -12.11 -37.85
CA GLN A 190 -6.46 -11.15 -38.57
C GLN A 190 -5.83 -9.75 -38.62
N GLY A 191 -5.17 -9.34 -37.54
CA GLY A 191 -4.44 -8.08 -37.48
C GLY A 191 -3.23 -8.05 -38.37
N LEU A 192 -2.49 -9.15 -38.51
CA LEU A 192 -1.34 -9.28 -39.40
C LEU A 192 -1.74 -8.99 -40.85
N GLU A 193 -2.86 -9.57 -41.31
CA GLU A 193 -3.38 -9.35 -42.66
C GLU A 193 -3.80 -7.89 -42.93
N LYS A 194 -4.27 -7.20 -41.88
CA LYS A 194 -4.62 -5.77 -41.95
C LYS A 194 -3.38 -4.86 -41.98
N ARG A 195 -2.31 -5.23 -41.23
CA ARG A 195 -1.08 -4.43 -41.14
C ARG A 195 -0.13 -4.64 -42.30
N TYR A 196 -0.09 -5.83 -42.86
CA TYR A 196 0.80 -6.19 -43.99
C TYR A 196 0.00 -6.73 -45.17
N SER A 197 0.06 -6.06 -46.28
CA SER A 197 -0.66 -6.50 -47.52
C SER A 197 -0.21 -7.88 -48.01
N LYS A 198 1.05 -8.25 -47.80
CA LYS A 198 1.65 -9.56 -48.10
C LYS A 198 2.72 -9.89 -47.06
N PRO A 199 2.36 -10.46 -45.91
CA PRO A 199 3.34 -10.79 -44.87
C PRO A 199 4.30 -11.88 -45.35
N SER A 200 5.61 -11.64 -45.19
CA SER A 200 6.66 -12.61 -45.51
C SER A 200 6.63 -13.79 -44.51
N GLU A 201 7.28 -14.90 -44.90
CA GLU A 201 7.40 -16.05 -43.99
C GLU A 201 8.19 -15.71 -42.70
N GLU A 202 9.09 -14.74 -42.76
CA GLU A 202 9.82 -14.25 -41.58
C GLU A 202 8.89 -13.52 -40.62
N ILE A 203 8.00 -12.67 -41.13
CA ILE A 203 6.99 -11.97 -40.29
C ILE A 203 6.05 -12.96 -39.64
N LYS A 204 5.58 -13.97 -40.38
CA LYS A 204 4.70 -15.03 -39.83
C LYS A 204 5.41 -15.86 -38.76
N LYS A 205 6.68 -16.24 -38.98
CA LYS A 205 7.49 -16.95 -38.00
C LYS A 205 7.69 -16.14 -36.71
N ARG A 206 7.94 -14.83 -36.83
CA ARG A 206 8.08 -13.94 -35.69
C ARG A 206 6.76 -13.87 -34.89
N LEU A 207 5.62 -13.71 -35.54
CA LEU A 207 4.32 -13.68 -34.84
C LEU A 207 4.02 -15.02 -34.16
N ALA A 208 4.25 -16.15 -34.85
CA ALA A 208 4.07 -17.48 -34.27
C ALA A 208 4.96 -17.69 -33.03
N TYR A 209 6.20 -17.24 -33.07
CA TYR A 209 7.13 -17.27 -31.94
C TYR A 209 6.63 -16.45 -30.75
N GLU A 210 6.19 -15.20 -30.99
CA GLU A 210 5.68 -14.34 -29.92
C GLU A 210 4.43 -14.95 -29.26
N LEU A 211 3.50 -15.49 -30.06
CA LEU A 211 2.30 -16.18 -29.56
C LEU A 211 2.63 -17.42 -28.75
N ASP A 212 3.62 -18.21 -29.14
CA ASP A 212 4.11 -19.39 -28.37
C ASP A 212 4.69 -18.95 -27.02
N VAL A 213 5.45 -17.84 -26.99
CA VAL A 213 5.98 -17.28 -25.73
C VAL A 213 4.84 -16.80 -24.82
N ILE A 214 3.87 -16.05 -25.37
CA ILE A 214 2.71 -15.54 -24.63
C ILE A 214 1.90 -16.71 -24.02
N GLN A 215 1.68 -17.77 -24.78
CA GLN A 215 0.98 -18.97 -24.32
C GLN A 215 1.77 -19.68 -23.19
N LYS A 216 3.07 -19.91 -23.35
CA LYS A 216 3.94 -20.54 -22.37
C LYS A 216 4.05 -19.78 -21.05
N THR A 217 3.92 -18.46 -21.11
CA THR A 217 3.93 -17.58 -19.95
C THR A 217 2.54 -17.35 -19.34
N ASN A 218 1.46 -17.87 -19.96
CA ASN A 218 0.06 -17.72 -19.54
C ASN A 218 -0.41 -16.24 -19.49
N PHE A 219 0.08 -15.37 -20.37
CA PHE A 219 -0.31 -13.95 -20.41
C PHE A 219 -1.35 -13.61 -21.47
N ALA A 220 -2.01 -14.58 -22.13
CA ALA A 220 -3.02 -14.31 -23.15
C ALA A 220 -4.17 -13.42 -22.62
N ASP A 221 -4.69 -13.69 -21.42
CA ASP A 221 -5.70 -12.85 -20.78
C ASP A 221 -5.22 -11.40 -20.60
N TYR A 222 -3.95 -11.19 -20.22
CA TYR A 222 -3.37 -9.85 -20.09
C TYR A 222 -3.40 -9.07 -21.41
N PHE A 223 -2.95 -9.69 -22.51
CA PHE A 223 -2.99 -9.08 -23.83
C PHE A 223 -4.42 -8.74 -24.26
N LEU A 224 -5.37 -9.61 -23.97
CA LEU A 224 -6.79 -9.42 -24.28
C LEU A 224 -7.42 -8.29 -23.48
N VAL A 225 -7.07 -8.14 -22.18
CA VAL A 225 -7.52 -7.02 -21.35
C VAL A 225 -7.03 -5.69 -21.93
N VAL A 226 -5.75 -5.61 -22.28
CA VAL A 226 -5.19 -4.40 -22.90
C VAL A 226 -5.83 -4.12 -24.25
N TRP A 227 -6.05 -5.16 -25.08
CA TRP A 227 -6.75 -5.01 -26.35
C TRP A 227 -8.19 -4.50 -26.20
N ASP A 228 -8.93 -5.00 -25.21
CA ASP A 228 -10.30 -4.56 -24.92
C ASP A 228 -10.34 -3.07 -24.55
N ILE A 229 -9.44 -2.64 -23.65
CA ILE A 229 -9.34 -1.24 -23.21
C ILE A 229 -8.98 -0.30 -24.39
N ILE A 230 -8.00 -0.69 -25.20
CA ILE A 230 -7.57 0.09 -26.36
C ILE A 230 -8.65 0.11 -27.44
N SER A 231 -9.36 -1.00 -27.63
CA SER A 231 -10.49 -1.08 -28.58
C SER A 231 -11.62 -0.13 -28.16
N PHE A 232 -11.93 -0.04 -26.86
CA PHE A 232 -12.86 0.95 -26.35
C PHE A 232 -12.38 2.37 -26.65
N ALA A 233 -11.13 2.70 -26.33
CA ALA A 233 -10.57 4.03 -26.58
C ALA A 233 -10.67 4.41 -28.06
N LYS A 234 -10.32 3.49 -28.98
CA LYS A 234 -10.46 3.68 -30.43
C LYS A 234 -11.89 3.95 -30.87
N ASN A 235 -12.84 3.14 -30.38
CA ASN A 235 -14.26 3.27 -30.74
C ASN A 235 -14.87 4.58 -30.24
N GLN A 236 -14.34 5.13 -29.16
CA GLN A 236 -14.73 6.44 -28.62
C GLN A 236 -13.95 7.61 -29.23
N GLY A 237 -12.98 7.35 -30.12
CA GLY A 237 -12.11 8.39 -30.68
C GLY A 237 -11.22 9.05 -29.62
N ILE A 238 -10.83 8.31 -28.59
CA ILE A 238 -9.87 8.76 -27.57
C ILE A 238 -8.47 8.50 -28.08
N TYR A 239 -7.65 9.54 -28.15
CA TYR A 239 -6.24 9.40 -28.54
C TYR A 239 -5.45 8.69 -27.45
N PHE A 240 -4.64 7.73 -27.85
CA PHE A 240 -3.80 6.94 -26.97
C PHE A 240 -2.42 6.67 -27.58
N GLY A 241 -1.49 6.27 -26.74
CA GLY A 241 -0.16 5.80 -27.12
C GLY A 241 0.32 4.70 -26.21
N VAL A 242 1.24 3.89 -26.68
CA VAL A 242 1.89 2.84 -25.88
C VAL A 242 3.38 3.09 -25.89
N ARG A 243 3.97 3.11 -24.68
CA ARG A 243 5.40 3.38 -24.49
C ARG A 243 6.17 2.16 -24.01
N GLY A 244 7.48 2.31 -23.90
CA GLY A 244 8.35 1.34 -23.30
C GLY A 244 8.64 0.11 -24.16
N SER A 245 8.88 -1.03 -23.51
CA SER A 245 9.25 -2.29 -24.16
C SER A 245 8.11 -2.93 -24.96
N ALA A 246 6.86 -2.56 -24.71
CA ALA A 246 5.67 -3.07 -25.40
C ALA A 246 5.71 -2.82 -26.92
N ALA A 247 6.35 -1.74 -27.37
CA ALA A 247 6.55 -1.45 -28.80
C ALA A 247 7.38 -2.52 -29.54
N ALA A 248 8.08 -3.40 -28.82
CA ALA A 248 8.87 -4.49 -29.40
C ALA A 248 8.03 -5.74 -29.77
N SER A 249 6.74 -5.77 -29.44
CA SER A 249 5.86 -6.91 -29.71
C SER A 249 5.11 -6.75 -31.03
N LEU A 250 5.31 -7.72 -31.94
CA LEU A 250 4.53 -7.83 -33.17
C LEU A 250 3.08 -8.20 -32.89
N ALA A 251 2.82 -8.99 -31.85
CA ALA A 251 1.46 -9.31 -31.42
C ALA A 251 0.70 -8.04 -31.02
N LEU A 252 1.28 -7.12 -30.24
CA LEU A 252 0.67 -5.84 -29.88
C LEU A 252 0.46 -4.92 -31.09
N TYR A 253 1.38 -4.95 -32.07
CA TYR A 253 1.21 -4.24 -33.34
C TYR A 253 0.05 -4.79 -34.16
N CYS A 254 -0.08 -6.12 -34.27
CA CYS A 254 -1.19 -6.78 -34.98
C CYS A 254 -2.54 -6.50 -34.28
N LEU A 255 -2.59 -6.49 -32.94
CA LEU A 255 -3.78 -6.13 -32.17
C LEU A 255 -4.14 -4.64 -32.30
N GLY A 256 -3.26 -3.85 -32.88
CA GLY A 256 -3.42 -2.40 -33.01
C GLY A 256 -3.26 -1.66 -31.69
N ILE A 257 -2.60 -2.25 -30.70
CA ILE A 257 -2.30 -1.63 -29.42
C ILE A 257 -1.17 -0.61 -29.60
N THR A 258 -0.20 -0.90 -30.46
CA THR A 258 0.84 0.05 -30.90
C THR A 258 0.81 0.24 -32.39
N ASP A 259 1.25 1.42 -32.89
CA ASP A 259 1.43 1.71 -34.32
C ASP A 259 2.90 1.64 -34.76
N ILE A 260 3.79 1.25 -33.85
CA ILE A 260 5.22 1.04 -34.13
C ILE A 260 5.40 -0.40 -34.62
N ASP A 261 5.84 -0.55 -35.89
CA ASP A 261 6.21 -1.85 -36.44
C ASP A 261 7.58 -2.28 -35.85
N PRO A 262 7.62 -3.32 -34.99
CA PRO A 262 8.85 -3.72 -34.35
C PRO A 262 9.92 -4.27 -35.33
N LEU A 263 9.51 -4.76 -36.48
CA LEU A 263 10.44 -5.29 -37.49
C LEU A 263 11.13 -4.18 -38.25
N THR A 264 10.43 -3.12 -38.60
CA THR A 264 10.99 -1.93 -39.25
C THR A 264 12.10 -1.28 -38.42
N TYR A 265 11.97 -1.31 -37.08
CA TYR A 265 12.94 -0.72 -36.14
C TYR A 265 13.87 -1.75 -35.46
N ASN A 266 13.86 -3.01 -35.91
CA ASN A 266 14.65 -4.10 -35.35
C ASN A 266 14.52 -4.23 -33.82
N LEU A 267 13.31 -4.10 -33.27
CA LEU A 267 13.05 -4.20 -31.85
C LEU A 267 13.01 -5.67 -31.40
N VAL A 268 13.60 -5.91 -30.23
CA VAL A 268 13.78 -7.26 -29.67
C VAL A 268 12.65 -7.56 -28.68
N PHE A 269 11.83 -8.57 -29.01
CA PHE A 269 10.64 -8.97 -28.22
C PHE A 269 11.00 -9.43 -26.79
N GLU A 270 12.13 -10.10 -26.63
CA GLU A 270 12.60 -10.64 -25.34
C GLU A 270 12.91 -9.55 -24.30
N ARG A 271 12.99 -8.29 -24.71
CA ARG A 271 13.07 -7.13 -23.81
C ARG A 271 11.71 -6.81 -23.18
N PHE A 272 10.63 -7.20 -23.83
CA PHE A 272 9.25 -7.01 -23.36
C PHE A 272 8.74 -8.24 -22.61
N LEU A 273 8.88 -9.44 -23.19
CA LEU A 273 8.44 -10.69 -22.58
C LEU A 273 9.48 -11.80 -22.83
N ASN A 274 9.90 -12.48 -21.76
CA ASN A 274 10.88 -13.55 -21.82
C ASN A 274 10.45 -14.72 -20.91
N ILE A 275 10.52 -15.94 -21.42
CA ILE A 275 10.16 -17.18 -20.70
C ILE A 275 11.02 -17.36 -19.43
N GLU A 276 12.29 -16.95 -19.47
CA GLU A 276 13.23 -17.09 -18.35
C GLU A 276 12.97 -16.10 -17.21
N ARG A 277 12.39 -14.93 -17.53
CA ARG A 277 11.95 -13.93 -16.56
C ARG A 277 10.48 -14.12 -16.27
N ARG A 278 10.15 -14.56 -15.07
CA ARG A 278 8.76 -14.69 -14.59
C ARG A 278 8.13 -13.35 -14.15
N GLU A 279 8.64 -12.25 -14.67
CA GLU A 279 8.08 -10.92 -14.41
C GLU A 279 6.90 -10.66 -15.32
N MET A 280 5.84 -10.05 -14.78
CA MET A 280 4.70 -9.61 -15.58
C MET A 280 5.16 -8.53 -16.58
N PRO A 281 4.75 -8.62 -17.86
CA PRO A 281 5.05 -7.58 -18.83
C PRO A 281 4.37 -6.26 -18.41
N ASP A 282 5.06 -5.15 -18.53
CA ASP A 282 4.55 -3.82 -18.22
C ASP A 282 4.19 -3.06 -19.51
N ILE A 283 2.92 -2.69 -19.64
CA ILE A 283 2.41 -1.91 -20.78
C ILE A 283 1.92 -0.57 -20.26
N ASP A 284 2.70 0.47 -20.52
CA ASP A 284 2.31 1.85 -20.22
C ASP A 284 1.30 2.35 -21.27
N LEU A 285 0.08 2.67 -20.81
CA LEU A 285 -1.01 3.17 -21.64
C LEU A 285 -1.17 4.67 -21.41
N ASP A 286 -0.81 5.46 -22.42
CA ASP A 286 -0.99 6.90 -22.40
C ASP A 286 -2.31 7.27 -23.09
N PHE A 287 -3.15 8.07 -22.42
CA PHE A 287 -4.39 8.59 -22.99
C PHE A 287 -4.37 10.12 -23.00
N GLN A 288 -5.18 10.75 -23.85
CA GLN A 288 -5.41 12.18 -23.73
C GLN A 288 -5.98 12.50 -22.33
N ASP A 289 -5.40 13.51 -21.67
CA ASP A 289 -5.62 13.77 -20.24
C ASP A 289 -7.06 14.16 -19.91
N ASP A 290 -7.73 14.89 -20.81
CA ASP A 290 -9.11 15.35 -20.65
C ASP A 290 -10.18 14.24 -20.84
N ARG A 291 -9.81 13.05 -21.34
CA ARG A 291 -10.72 11.91 -21.55
C ARG A 291 -10.26 10.60 -20.88
N ARG A 292 -9.15 10.62 -20.14
CA ARG A 292 -8.64 9.46 -19.40
C ARG A 292 -9.68 8.86 -18.45
N ASP A 293 -10.47 9.71 -17.79
CA ASP A 293 -11.47 9.28 -16.82
C ASP A 293 -12.64 8.50 -17.47
N GLU A 294 -12.90 8.70 -18.77
CA GLU A 294 -13.85 7.88 -19.54
C GLU A 294 -13.37 6.44 -19.65
N VAL A 295 -12.06 6.24 -19.87
CA VAL A 295 -11.44 4.91 -19.92
C VAL A 295 -11.50 4.24 -18.55
N LEU A 296 -11.19 4.95 -17.47
CA LEU A 296 -11.32 4.43 -16.10
C LEU A 296 -12.77 4.04 -15.77
N THR A 297 -13.73 4.83 -16.20
CA THR A 297 -15.17 4.53 -16.03
C THR A 297 -15.55 3.26 -16.76
N TYR A 298 -15.08 3.09 -18.02
CA TYR A 298 -15.30 1.88 -18.79
C TYR A 298 -14.73 0.64 -18.08
N VAL A 299 -13.48 0.72 -17.64
CA VAL A 299 -12.81 -0.39 -16.92
C VAL A 299 -13.58 -0.80 -15.68
N ASN A 300 -14.02 0.16 -14.87
CA ASN A 300 -14.85 -0.11 -13.69
C ASN A 300 -16.20 -0.77 -14.04
N GLN A 301 -16.86 -0.33 -15.11
CA GLN A 301 -18.13 -0.89 -15.56
C GLN A 301 -17.97 -2.29 -16.17
N LYS A 302 -16.87 -2.49 -16.91
CA LYS A 302 -16.62 -3.74 -17.64
C LYS A 302 -16.17 -4.87 -16.73
N TYR A 303 -15.21 -4.58 -15.84
CA TYR A 303 -14.57 -5.59 -15.00
C TYR A 303 -15.18 -5.70 -13.60
N GLY A 304 -15.99 -4.73 -13.18
CA GLY A 304 -16.64 -4.69 -11.87
C GLY A 304 -15.98 -3.68 -10.92
N THR A 305 -16.80 -2.93 -10.18
CA THR A 305 -16.35 -1.90 -9.24
C THR A 305 -15.63 -2.45 -8.01
N ASP A 306 -15.81 -3.74 -7.72
CA ASP A 306 -15.14 -4.50 -6.67
C ASP A 306 -13.87 -5.21 -7.16
N HIS A 307 -13.63 -5.24 -8.46
CA HIS A 307 -12.47 -5.85 -9.12
C HIS A 307 -11.44 -4.82 -9.58
N VAL A 308 -11.75 -3.53 -9.51
CA VAL A 308 -10.90 -2.44 -10.00
C VAL A 308 -10.63 -1.44 -8.90
N ALA A 309 -9.37 -1.08 -8.68
CA ALA A 309 -8.99 -0.03 -7.76
C ALA A 309 -7.79 0.77 -8.27
N GLN A 310 -7.69 2.02 -7.85
CA GLN A 310 -6.47 2.80 -8.00
C GLN A 310 -5.41 2.34 -6.99
N ILE A 311 -4.14 2.58 -7.27
CA ILE A 311 -3.05 2.22 -6.35
C ILE A 311 -2.75 3.39 -5.42
N ILE A 312 -2.48 3.08 -4.14
CA ILE A 312 -1.97 4.08 -3.19
C ILE A 312 -0.50 4.40 -3.48
N THR A 313 -0.10 5.64 -3.20
CA THR A 313 1.31 6.03 -3.10
C THR A 313 1.59 6.64 -1.74
N PHE A 314 2.79 6.42 -1.23
CA PHE A 314 3.26 7.02 0.01
C PHE A 314 4.29 8.11 -0.30
N GLY A 315 4.00 9.33 0.11
CA GLY A 315 4.97 10.41 0.13
C GLY A 315 5.88 10.27 1.34
N THR A 316 7.18 10.14 1.11
CA THR A 316 8.18 10.01 2.18
C THR A 316 8.81 11.36 2.53
N LEU A 317 9.37 11.46 3.73
CA LEU A 317 10.18 12.57 4.18
C LEU A 317 11.56 12.50 3.52
N GLY A 318 11.73 13.14 2.36
CA GLY A 318 13.07 13.34 1.79
C GLY A 318 13.86 14.38 2.62
N ALA A 319 15.19 14.42 2.46
CA ALA A 319 16.13 15.20 3.27
C ALA A 319 15.65 16.62 3.65
N ARG A 320 15.25 17.42 2.66
CA ARG A 320 14.77 18.79 2.90
C ARG A 320 13.42 18.84 3.61
N ALA A 321 12.53 17.89 3.34
CA ALA A 321 11.23 17.81 3.99
C ALA A 321 11.37 17.36 5.44
N ALA A 322 12.19 16.33 5.69
CA ALA A 322 12.52 15.84 7.03
C ALA A 322 13.07 17.00 7.89
N LEU A 323 14.03 17.74 7.36
CA LEU A 323 14.64 18.86 8.08
C LEU A 323 13.61 19.97 8.41
N ARG A 324 12.78 20.38 7.43
CA ARG A 324 11.80 21.43 7.66
C ARG A 324 10.68 21.02 8.63
N ASP A 325 10.18 19.81 8.50
CA ASP A 325 9.12 19.31 9.38
C ASP A 325 9.64 19.08 10.81
N THR A 326 10.86 18.55 10.95
CA THR A 326 11.54 18.40 12.26
C THR A 326 11.82 19.74 12.90
N GLY A 327 12.35 20.73 12.15
CA GLY A 327 12.60 22.07 12.67
C GLY A 327 11.33 22.79 13.12
N ARG A 328 10.24 22.64 12.39
CA ARG A 328 8.92 23.13 12.81
C ARG A 328 8.44 22.44 14.10
N ALA A 329 8.56 21.11 14.18
CA ALA A 329 8.18 20.35 15.37
C ALA A 329 9.02 20.74 16.59
N LEU A 330 10.31 21.02 16.42
CA LEU A 330 11.21 21.52 17.44
C LEU A 330 10.95 23.01 17.79
N GLY A 331 10.01 23.70 17.12
CA GLY A 331 9.71 25.10 17.35
C GLY A 331 10.80 26.07 16.90
N MET A 332 11.70 25.65 16.02
CA MET A 332 12.78 26.49 15.49
C MET A 332 12.22 27.57 14.54
N PRO A 333 12.86 28.76 14.50
CA PRO A 333 12.48 29.82 13.54
C PRO A 333 12.58 29.32 12.09
N TYR A 334 11.54 29.57 11.29
CA TYR A 334 11.49 29.13 9.89
C TYR A 334 12.72 29.57 9.07
N ALA A 335 13.16 30.82 9.26
CA ALA A 335 14.31 31.36 8.53
C ALA A 335 15.63 30.59 8.80
N GLN A 336 15.85 30.13 10.04
CA GLN A 336 17.01 29.34 10.42
C GLN A 336 16.92 27.94 9.77
N VAL A 337 15.78 27.29 9.88
CA VAL A 337 15.57 25.95 9.31
C VAL A 337 15.68 25.99 7.76
N ASP A 338 15.11 27.00 7.13
CA ASP A 338 15.16 27.15 5.67
C ASP A 338 16.57 27.47 5.17
N HIS A 339 17.36 28.25 5.93
CA HIS A 339 18.77 28.46 5.64
C HIS A 339 19.53 27.14 5.60
N VAL A 340 19.42 26.30 6.65
CA VAL A 340 20.06 24.97 6.70
C VAL A 340 19.56 24.07 5.55
N ALA A 341 18.27 24.08 5.25
CA ALA A 341 17.68 23.27 4.18
C ALA A 341 18.20 23.65 2.78
N ARG A 342 18.59 24.90 2.55
CA ARG A 342 19.17 25.36 1.27
C ARG A 342 20.61 24.87 1.07
N LEU A 343 21.33 24.55 2.13
CA LEU A 343 22.69 24.02 2.05
C LEU A 343 22.72 22.56 1.59
N ILE A 344 21.58 21.86 1.58
CA ILE A 344 21.45 20.50 1.03
C ILE A 344 21.57 20.58 -0.50
N PRO A 345 22.49 19.82 -1.12
CA PRO A 345 22.66 19.78 -2.58
C PRO A 345 21.37 19.38 -3.32
N SER A 346 21.19 19.90 -4.56
CA SER A 346 19.99 19.66 -5.36
C SER A 346 20.07 18.38 -6.19
N GLU A 347 20.43 17.26 -5.54
CA GLU A 347 20.45 15.94 -6.18
C GLU A 347 19.14 15.20 -5.92
N LEU A 348 18.71 14.41 -6.91
CA LEU A 348 17.59 13.48 -6.73
C LEU A 348 17.96 12.41 -5.71
N THR A 349 17.08 12.15 -4.75
CA THR A 349 17.26 11.11 -3.71
C THR A 349 18.45 11.31 -2.77
N ILE A 350 18.97 12.55 -2.62
CA ILE A 350 20.00 12.85 -1.63
C ILE A 350 19.49 12.58 -0.22
N THR A 351 20.32 11.92 0.59
CA THR A 351 20.07 11.73 2.03
C THR A 351 20.78 12.82 2.84
N LEU A 352 20.34 13.05 4.08
CA LEU A 352 20.99 14.01 4.99
C LEU A 352 22.44 13.62 5.29
N ASP A 353 22.76 12.33 5.38
CA ASP A 353 24.14 11.88 5.55
C ASP A 353 25.02 12.25 4.34
N LYS A 354 24.55 11.96 3.12
CA LYS A 354 25.26 12.37 1.91
C LYS A 354 25.37 13.88 1.78
N ALA A 355 24.35 14.61 2.19
CA ALA A 355 24.38 16.08 2.17
C ALA A 355 25.46 16.64 3.10
N LEU A 356 25.66 16.06 4.29
CA LEU A 356 26.75 16.42 5.20
C LEU A 356 28.13 16.10 4.65
N GLU A 357 28.28 15.00 3.89
CA GLU A 357 29.54 14.65 3.24
C GLU A 357 29.89 15.60 2.07
N GLN A 358 28.88 16.04 1.32
CA GLN A 358 29.08 16.83 0.10
C GLN A 358 29.13 18.34 0.34
N SER A 359 28.42 18.85 1.36
CA SER A 359 28.33 20.27 1.67
C SER A 359 29.16 20.63 2.89
N LYS A 360 30.36 21.20 2.65
CA LYS A 360 31.23 21.67 3.72
C LYS A 360 30.56 22.70 4.62
N GLU A 361 29.79 23.62 4.04
CA GLU A 361 29.09 24.67 4.79
C GLU A 361 28.01 24.07 5.72
N LEU A 362 27.27 23.03 5.25
CA LEU A 362 26.32 22.31 6.09
C LEU A 362 27.03 21.57 7.23
N TYR A 363 28.15 20.95 6.95
CA TYR A 363 28.96 20.24 7.95
C TYR A 363 29.55 21.19 9.00
N ASP A 364 30.07 22.35 8.57
CA ASP A 364 30.63 23.35 9.47
C ASP A 364 29.56 23.89 10.45
N ILE A 365 28.36 24.20 9.97
CA ILE A 365 27.24 24.64 10.82
C ILE A 365 26.76 23.50 11.75
N TYR A 366 26.69 22.27 11.25
CA TYR A 366 26.37 21.08 12.04
C TYR A 366 27.32 20.90 13.23
N CYS A 367 28.62 21.16 13.04
CA CYS A 367 29.61 21.06 14.10
C CYS A 367 29.64 22.24 15.07
N GLN A 368 29.21 23.44 14.64
CA GLN A 368 29.34 24.67 15.42
C GLN A 368 28.07 25.09 16.17
N ASP A 369 26.90 24.71 15.68
CA ASP A 369 25.60 25.09 16.24
C ASP A 369 24.88 23.87 16.81
N GLU A 370 24.76 23.80 18.14
CA GLU A 370 24.11 22.69 18.85
C GLU A 370 22.64 22.52 18.46
N ALA A 371 21.93 23.60 18.17
CA ALA A 371 20.52 23.52 17.76
C ALA A 371 20.40 22.91 16.35
N VAL A 372 21.33 23.25 15.44
CA VAL A 372 21.39 22.64 14.09
C VAL A 372 21.86 21.20 14.16
N HIS A 373 22.79 20.86 15.06
CA HIS A 373 23.22 19.50 15.33
C HIS A 373 22.01 18.61 15.72
N ASN A 374 21.27 19.02 16.75
CA ASN A 374 20.08 18.32 17.24
C ASN A 374 19.00 18.21 16.16
N LEU A 375 18.81 19.27 15.36
CA LEU A 375 17.86 19.28 14.24
C LEU A 375 18.24 18.21 13.20
N LEU A 376 19.49 18.18 12.75
CA LEU A 376 19.94 17.25 11.73
C LEU A 376 19.94 15.81 12.21
N ASP A 377 20.36 15.53 13.44
CA ASP A 377 20.32 14.18 14.01
C ASP A 377 18.91 13.63 14.17
N SER A 378 17.97 14.50 14.59
CA SER A 378 16.55 14.13 14.66
C SER A 378 15.95 13.92 13.26
N ALA A 379 16.27 14.81 12.32
CA ALA A 379 15.78 14.72 10.95
C ALA A 379 16.30 13.49 10.21
N LYS A 380 17.56 13.08 10.40
CA LYS A 380 18.12 11.84 9.84
C LYS A 380 17.34 10.61 10.27
N LYS A 381 16.95 10.52 11.53
CA LYS A 381 16.16 9.38 12.05
C LYS A 381 14.73 9.35 11.48
N LEU A 382 14.18 10.49 11.05
CA LEU A 382 12.85 10.60 10.46
C LEU A 382 12.88 10.55 8.93
N GLU A 383 14.04 10.74 8.31
CA GLU A 383 14.22 10.69 6.86
C GLU A 383 13.77 9.34 6.30
N GLY A 384 13.09 9.35 5.15
CA GLY A 384 12.52 8.16 4.53
C GLY A 384 11.21 7.67 5.15
N GLY A 385 10.83 8.17 6.32
CA GLY A 385 9.55 7.86 6.95
C GLY A 385 8.35 8.32 6.11
N ILE A 386 7.22 7.62 6.22
CA ILE A 386 5.99 7.98 5.51
C ILE A 386 5.39 9.23 6.14
N ARG A 387 5.16 10.27 5.31
CA ARG A 387 4.54 11.53 5.73
C ARG A 387 3.05 11.58 5.45
N HIS A 388 2.66 11.17 4.27
CA HIS A 388 1.26 11.14 3.82
C HIS A 388 1.08 10.08 2.74
N TYR A 389 -0.17 9.76 2.45
CA TYR A 389 -0.52 8.93 1.31
C TYR A 389 -1.34 9.74 0.29
N SER A 390 -1.31 9.30 -0.94
CA SER A 390 -2.12 9.82 -2.04
C SER A 390 -2.50 8.70 -3.00
N THR A 391 -3.32 9.03 -3.99
CA THR A 391 -3.64 8.09 -5.08
C THR A 391 -2.55 8.19 -6.15
N HIS A 392 -2.07 7.06 -6.65
CA HIS A 392 -1.14 7.00 -7.76
C HIS A 392 -1.75 7.67 -9.00
N ALA A 393 -0.96 8.47 -9.71
CA ALA A 393 -1.47 9.25 -10.84
C ALA A 393 -1.98 8.38 -12.00
N ALA A 394 -1.40 7.19 -12.19
CA ALA A 394 -1.65 6.32 -13.33
C ALA A 394 -2.08 4.90 -12.96
N GLY A 395 -1.55 4.34 -11.87
CA GLY A 395 -1.67 2.92 -11.53
C GLY A 395 -3.09 2.49 -11.17
N VAL A 396 -3.57 1.48 -11.87
CA VAL A 396 -4.86 0.82 -11.66
C VAL A 396 -4.64 -0.68 -11.54
N VAL A 397 -5.29 -1.30 -10.58
CA VAL A 397 -5.28 -2.76 -10.40
C VAL A 397 -6.59 -3.32 -10.92
N ILE A 398 -6.51 -4.43 -11.65
CA ILE A 398 -7.67 -5.20 -12.11
C ILE A 398 -7.47 -6.65 -11.69
N SER A 399 -8.46 -7.27 -11.07
CA SER A 399 -8.40 -8.66 -10.57
C SER A 399 -9.50 -9.55 -11.11
N HIS A 400 -9.30 -10.87 -11.01
CA HIS A 400 -10.30 -11.86 -11.40
C HIS A 400 -11.41 -12.03 -10.35
N ALA A 401 -11.05 -12.10 -9.08
CA ALA A 401 -11.98 -12.11 -7.94
C ALA A 401 -12.03 -10.72 -7.30
N PRO A 402 -13.01 -10.43 -6.43
CA PRO A 402 -13.07 -9.16 -5.71
C PRO A 402 -11.73 -8.80 -5.06
N LEU A 403 -11.29 -7.55 -5.23
CA LEU A 403 -9.97 -7.11 -4.72
C LEU A 403 -9.82 -7.28 -3.20
N THR A 404 -10.93 -7.28 -2.46
CA THR A 404 -10.93 -7.51 -1.00
C THR A 404 -10.47 -8.92 -0.60
N GLU A 405 -10.42 -9.87 -1.53
CA GLU A 405 -9.83 -11.19 -1.29
C GLU A 405 -8.28 -11.17 -1.30
N TYR A 406 -7.70 -10.12 -1.86
CA TYR A 406 -6.24 -10.00 -2.03
C TYR A 406 -5.64 -8.89 -1.20
N VAL A 407 -6.32 -7.73 -1.14
CA VAL A 407 -5.77 -6.50 -0.54
C VAL A 407 -6.85 -5.69 0.17
N PRO A 408 -6.51 -5.02 1.29
CA PRO A 408 -7.42 -4.06 1.89
C PRO A 408 -7.60 -2.84 0.99
N LEU A 409 -8.83 -2.32 0.96
CA LEU A 409 -9.21 -1.16 0.17
C LEU A 409 -9.61 0.01 1.07
N GLN A 410 -9.51 1.23 0.53
CA GLN A 410 -10.04 2.44 1.15
C GLN A 410 -10.60 3.39 0.09
N PRO A 411 -11.45 4.37 0.45
CA PRO A 411 -11.88 5.40 -0.49
C PRO A 411 -10.68 6.17 -1.04
N ALA A 412 -10.67 6.43 -2.35
CA ALA A 412 -9.71 7.32 -2.96
C ALA A 412 -9.90 8.77 -2.47
N SER A 413 -8.94 9.66 -2.73
CA SER A 413 -9.00 11.05 -2.26
C SER A 413 -10.29 11.74 -2.72
N LYS A 414 -10.71 12.78 -1.99
CA LYS A 414 -12.02 13.46 -1.98
C LYS A 414 -12.66 13.84 -3.34
N ASN A 415 -11.94 13.79 -4.45
CA ASN A 415 -12.42 14.22 -5.76
C ASN A 415 -12.83 13.08 -6.71
N ALA A 416 -12.68 11.82 -6.30
CA ALA A 416 -13.05 10.68 -7.12
C ALA A 416 -14.39 10.11 -6.64
N HIS A 417 -15.48 10.45 -7.33
CA HIS A 417 -16.79 9.89 -7.06
C HIS A 417 -16.73 8.35 -7.12
N HIS A 418 -16.91 7.68 -5.97
CA HIS A 418 -16.95 6.21 -5.80
C HIS A 418 -15.66 5.44 -6.16
N ALA A 419 -14.52 6.09 -6.38
CA ALA A 419 -13.27 5.38 -6.61
C ALA A 419 -12.70 4.85 -5.28
N VAL A 420 -12.25 3.60 -5.31
CA VAL A 420 -11.50 2.96 -4.23
C VAL A 420 -10.03 2.86 -4.60
N MET A 421 -9.16 2.83 -3.58
CA MET A 421 -7.73 2.58 -3.78
C MET A 421 -7.25 1.46 -2.85
N THR A 422 -6.19 0.78 -3.27
CA THR A 422 -5.51 -0.23 -2.46
C THR A 422 -4.82 0.43 -1.27
N GLN A 423 -4.61 -0.32 -0.17
CA GLN A 423 -3.78 0.14 0.96
C GLN A 423 -2.32 -0.34 0.83
N TYR A 424 -2.01 -1.10 -0.21
CA TYR A 424 -0.65 -1.51 -0.57
C TYR A 424 -0.17 -0.76 -1.81
N HIS A 425 1.11 -0.34 -1.79
CA HIS A 425 1.74 0.33 -2.92
C HIS A 425 2.10 -0.65 -4.04
N MET A 426 2.47 -0.13 -5.20
CA MET A 426 2.57 -0.90 -6.45
C MET A 426 3.52 -2.11 -6.38
N GLU A 427 4.63 -2.03 -5.64
CA GLU A 427 5.57 -3.15 -5.50
C GLU A 427 4.95 -4.33 -4.75
N ASN A 428 4.19 -4.07 -3.68
CA ASN A 428 3.48 -5.11 -2.94
C ASN A 428 2.33 -5.70 -3.77
N ILE A 429 1.61 -4.87 -4.53
CA ILE A 429 0.57 -5.31 -5.47
C ILE A 429 1.16 -6.28 -6.51
N ALA A 430 2.30 -5.94 -7.10
CA ALA A 430 3.00 -6.81 -8.05
C ALA A 430 3.47 -8.13 -7.41
N ARG A 431 4.02 -8.07 -6.17
CA ARG A 431 4.42 -9.28 -5.41
C ARG A 431 3.26 -10.21 -5.09
N LEU A 432 2.06 -9.66 -4.89
CA LEU A 432 0.84 -10.45 -4.71
C LEU A 432 0.30 -11.02 -6.04
N GLY A 433 0.98 -10.80 -7.16
CA GLY A 433 0.58 -11.31 -8.47
C GLY A 433 -0.65 -10.63 -9.08
N LEU A 434 -1.02 -9.45 -8.59
CA LEU A 434 -2.13 -8.68 -9.14
C LEU A 434 -1.67 -7.87 -10.36
N LEU A 435 -2.54 -7.78 -11.37
CA LEU A 435 -2.28 -7.02 -12.58
C LEU A 435 -2.36 -5.52 -12.31
N LYS A 436 -1.22 -4.84 -12.50
CA LYS A 436 -1.13 -3.39 -12.56
C LYS A 436 -1.16 -2.92 -14.01
N LEU A 437 -1.96 -1.93 -14.31
CA LEU A 437 -1.94 -1.18 -15.57
C LEU A 437 -1.73 0.31 -15.28
N ASP A 438 -0.85 0.94 -16.04
CA ASP A 438 -0.58 2.37 -15.90
C ASP A 438 -1.36 3.16 -16.96
N PHE A 439 -2.39 3.90 -16.53
CA PHE A 439 -3.21 4.78 -17.34
C PHE A 439 -2.76 6.23 -17.15
N LEU A 440 -1.80 6.66 -17.95
CA LEU A 440 -1.26 8.01 -17.86
C LEU A 440 -2.10 8.99 -18.70
N GLY A 441 -2.38 10.18 -18.16
CA GLY A 441 -2.95 11.30 -18.90
C GLY A 441 -1.82 12.16 -19.49
N LEU A 442 -1.78 12.29 -20.82
CA LEU A 442 -0.79 13.13 -21.50
C LEU A 442 -1.47 14.32 -22.20
N ALA A 443 -1.13 15.54 -21.76
CA ALA A 443 -1.59 16.79 -22.37
C ALA A 443 -1.20 16.89 -23.87
N ASN A 444 -0.07 16.32 -24.26
CA ASN A 444 0.35 16.30 -25.66
C ASN A 444 -0.64 15.55 -26.57
N LEU A 445 -1.22 14.45 -26.09
CA LEU A 445 -2.26 13.72 -26.85
C LEU A 445 -3.54 14.54 -26.96
N THR A 446 -3.90 15.29 -25.93
CA THR A 446 -5.04 16.22 -25.95
C THR A 446 -4.81 17.36 -26.94
N ILE A 447 -3.60 17.91 -27.01
CA ILE A 447 -3.23 18.93 -27.99
C ILE A 447 -3.37 18.37 -29.41
N LEU A 448 -2.81 17.19 -29.68
CA LEU A 448 -2.91 16.53 -30.97
C LEU A 448 -4.37 16.23 -31.38
N ALA A 449 -5.22 15.83 -30.42
CA ALA A 449 -6.64 15.58 -30.66
C ALA A 449 -7.44 16.85 -31.03
N LYS A 450 -6.98 18.03 -30.58
CA LYS A 450 -7.64 19.33 -30.81
C LYS A 450 -7.08 20.10 -32.04
N THR A 451 -5.98 19.61 -32.64
CA THR A 451 -5.36 20.21 -33.80
C THR A 451 -5.88 19.55 -35.09
#